data_72920c373b200e8b87a1b6c84c253b98
#
_entry.id   72920c373b200e8b87a1b6c84c253b98
#
_cell.length_a   1.000
_cell.length_b   1.000
_cell.length_c   1.000
_cell.angle_alpha   90.00
_cell.angle_beta   90.00
_cell.angle_gamma   90.00
#
_symmetry.space_group_name_H-M   'P 1'
#
loop_
_entity.id
_entity.type
_entity.pdbx_description
1 polymer ?
#
loop_
_entity_poly.entity_id
_entity_poly.type
_entity_poly.pdbx_seq_one_letter_code
_entity_poly.pdbx_strand_id
1 'polypeptide(L)'
;KTAVDDYLKCFKNPETVRAICEDYRAGISIDCEHDLADQKAGHKITCPVLALWGKQAKLEQWYDTLKIWRSWATEVQGFGIDCGHYLAEEESEQTTKALSDFF
;
A
#
# COMPACT_ATOMS: atom_id res chain seq x y z
N LYS A 1 -14.53 -6.22 -21.64
CA LYS A 1 -13.91 -7.03 -20.60
C LYS A 1 -13.79 -6.17 -19.36
N THR A 2 -14.39 -6.57 -18.25
CA THR A 2 -14.41 -5.79 -17.02
C THR A 2 -13.19 -6.12 -16.14
N ALA A 3 -12.77 -5.23 -15.25
CA ALA A 3 -11.72 -5.51 -14.27
C ALA A 3 -12.03 -6.76 -13.44
N VAL A 4 -13.31 -6.96 -13.12
CA VAL A 4 -13.81 -8.15 -12.41
C VAL A 4 -13.50 -9.45 -13.15
N ASP A 5 -13.63 -9.48 -14.49
CA ASP A 5 -13.30 -10.68 -15.26
C ASP A 5 -11.80 -11.04 -15.16
N ASP A 6 -10.94 -10.03 -15.13
CA ASP A 6 -9.49 -10.23 -14.98
C ASP A 6 -9.12 -10.67 -13.55
N TYR A 7 -9.73 -10.11 -12.53
CA TYR A 7 -9.57 -10.57 -11.14
C TYR A 7 -10.01 -12.02 -10.98
N LEU A 8 -11.20 -12.37 -11.46
CA LEU A 8 -11.71 -13.74 -11.40
C LEU A 8 -10.82 -14.73 -12.15
N LYS A 9 -10.23 -14.32 -13.27
CA LYS A 9 -9.26 -15.16 -14.00
C LYS A 9 -8.02 -15.46 -13.16
N CYS A 10 -7.50 -14.47 -12.45
CA CYS A 10 -6.34 -14.66 -11.55
C CYS A 10 -6.69 -15.57 -10.37
N PHE A 11 -7.83 -15.36 -9.74
CA PHE A 11 -8.29 -16.17 -8.61
C PHE A 11 -8.67 -17.63 -8.97
N LYS A 12 -8.88 -17.95 -10.24
CA LYS A 12 -9.06 -19.34 -10.70
C LYS A 12 -7.76 -20.14 -10.71
N ASN A 13 -6.61 -19.48 -10.64
CA ASN A 13 -5.32 -20.14 -10.55
C ASN A 13 -4.99 -20.42 -9.07
N PRO A 14 -4.87 -21.69 -8.64
CA PRO A 14 -4.57 -22.04 -7.26
C PRO A 14 -3.21 -21.52 -6.79
N GLU A 15 -2.23 -21.40 -7.67
CA GLU A 15 -0.91 -20.83 -7.33
C GLU A 15 -1.01 -19.34 -7.00
N THR A 16 -1.88 -18.59 -7.69
CA THR A 16 -2.15 -17.19 -7.36
C THR A 16 -2.76 -17.07 -5.97
N VAL A 17 -3.76 -17.89 -5.66
CA VAL A 17 -4.39 -17.90 -4.34
C VAL A 17 -3.39 -18.29 -3.25
N ARG A 18 -2.55 -19.29 -3.51
CA ARG A 18 -1.48 -19.68 -2.59
C ARG A 18 -0.50 -18.52 -2.36
N ALA A 19 -0.04 -17.85 -3.42
CA ALA A 19 0.89 -16.74 -3.31
C ALA A 19 0.30 -15.59 -2.46
N ILE A 20 -0.97 -15.23 -2.67
CA ILE A 20 -1.67 -14.24 -1.85
C ILE A 20 -1.69 -14.66 -0.37
N CYS A 21 -1.99 -15.91 -0.06
CA CYS A 21 -1.99 -16.40 1.30
C CYS A 21 -0.61 -16.37 1.96
N GLU A 22 0.45 -16.71 1.19
CA GLU A 22 1.83 -16.66 1.70
C GLU A 22 2.30 -15.22 1.94
N ASP A 23 1.90 -14.27 1.09
CA ASP A 23 2.16 -12.84 1.28
C ASP A 23 1.60 -12.35 2.63
N TYR A 24 0.32 -12.66 2.92
CA TYR A 24 -0.27 -12.34 4.23
C TYR A 24 0.42 -13.03 5.41
N ARG A 25 0.89 -14.28 5.23
CA ARG A 25 1.65 -14.97 6.28
C ARG A 25 3.01 -14.32 6.52
N ALA A 26 3.71 -13.93 5.47
CA ALA A 26 4.98 -13.22 5.57
C ALA A 26 4.79 -11.89 6.31
N GLY A 27 3.77 -11.10 5.95
CA GLY A 27 3.47 -9.81 6.55
C GLY A 27 3.21 -9.83 8.06
N ILE A 28 2.77 -10.97 8.62
CA ILE A 28 2.57 -11.12 10.07
C ILE A 28 3.66 -11.96 10.76
N SER A 29 4.72 -12.30 10.07
CA SER A 29 5.82 -13.12 10.59
C SER A 29 7.19 -12.57 10.19
N ILE A 30 7.80 -13.11 9.16
CA ILE A 30 9.17 -12.80 8.75
C ILE A 30 9.37 -11.33 8.38
N ASP A 31 8.38 -10.69 7.75
CA ASP A 31 8.47 -9.28 7.40
C ASP A 31 8.50 -8.40 8.65
N CYS A 32 7.70 -8.73 9.67
CA CYS A 32 7.75 -8.05 10.96
C CYS A 32 9.13 -8.16 11.63
N GLU A 33 9.80 -9.31 11.51
CA GLU A 33 11.14 -9.51 12.06
C GLU A 33 12.17 -8.64 11.33
N HIS A 34 12.09 -8.57 9.99
CA HIS A 34 12.93 -7.72 9.15
C HIS A 34 12.70 -6.24 9.46
N ASP A 35 11.45 -5.81 9.52
CA ASP A 35 11.06 -4.44 9.84
C ASP A 35 11.61 -4.00 11.20
N LEU A 36 11.48 -4.83 12.22
CA LEU A 36 12.03 -4.54 13.54
C LEU A 36 13.56 -4.47 13.54
N ALA A 37 14.23 -5.30 12.75
CA ALA A 37 15.68 -5.25 12.60
C ALA A 37 16.14 -3.96 11.93
N ASP A 38 15.45 -3.55 10.84
CA ASP A 38 15.73 -2.31 10.12
C ASP A 38 15.49 -1.07 10.98
N GLN A 39 14.40 -1.04 11.75
CA GLN A 39 14.15 0.03 12.71
C GLN A 39 15.26 0.15 13.75
N LYS A 40 15.70 -0.98 14.33
CA LYS A 40 16.80 -1.00 15.31
C LYS A 40 18.12 -0.53 14.71
N ALA A 41 18.37 -0.86 13.45
CA ALA A 41 19.56 -0.43 12.71
C ALA A 41 19.49 1.02 12.22
N GLY A 42 18.30 1.65 12.28
CA GLY A 42 18.07 3.00 11.75
C GLY A 42 18.05 3.05 10.22
N HIS A 43 17.82 1.92 9.57
CA HIS A 43 17.68 1.87 8.12
C HIS A 43 16.39 2.57 7.68
N LYS A 44 16.48 3.36 6.61
CA LYS A 44 15.36 4.07 6.02
C LYS A 44 15.37 3.98 4.50
N ILE A 45 14.21 4.07 3.92
CA ILE A 45 14.02 4.30 2.48
C ILE A 45 14.58 5.69 2.16
N THR A 46 15.54 5.76 1.25
CA THR A 46 16.24 7.00 0.89
C THR A 46 15.71 7.66 -0.39
N CYS A 47 14.97 6.92 -1.22
CA CYS A 47 14.26 7.53 -2.34
C CYS A 47 12.97 8.24 -1.86
N PRO A 48 12.45 9.21 -2.61
CA PRO A 48 11.15 9.83 -2.32
C PRO A 48 10.03 8.78 -2.25
N VAL A 49 9.12 8.96 -1.32
CA VAL A 49 7.96 8.09 -1.10
C VAL A 49 6.67 8.88 -1.26
N LEU A 50 5.75 8.39 -2.09
CA LEU A 50 4.38 8.87 -2.17
C LEU A 50 3.45 7.87 -1.46
N ALA A 51 2.77 8.32 -0.42
CA ALA A 51 1.76 7.53 0.29
C ALA A 51 0.36 8.04 -0.05
N LEU A 52 -0.47 7.17 -0.63
CA LEU A 52 -1.87 7.46 -0.94
C LEU A 52 -2.78 6.49 -0.18
N TRP A 53 -3.91 6.98 0.33
CA TRP A 53 -4.89 6.14 1.03
C TRP A 53 -6.32 6.66 0.81
N GLY A 54 -7.30 5.78 0.98
CA GLY A 54 -8.72 6.16 0.96
C GLY A 54 -9.17 6.74 2.30
N LYS A 55 -9.69 7.96 2.31
CA LYS A 55 -10.19 8.63 3.52
C LYS A 55 -11.38 7.92 4.16
N GLN A 56 -12.23 7.29 3.35
CA GLN A 56 -13.40 6.56 3.83
C GLN A 56 -13.05 5.16 4.36
N ALA A 57 -11.81 4.71 4.12
CA ALA A 57 -11.30 3.47 4.69
C ALA A 57 -10.91 3.66 6.17
N LYS A 58 -10.79 2.54 6.90
CA LYS A 58 -10.46 2.55 8.33
C LYS A 58 -9.08 3.11 8.67
N LEU A 59 -8.18 3.15 7.69
CA LEU A 59 -6.78 3.52 7.90
C LEU A 59 -6.63 4.91 8.53
N GLU A 60 -7.33 5.90 7.98
CA GLU A 60 -7.26 7.30 8.47
C GLU A 60 -7.86 7.47 9.88
N GLN A 61 -8.78 6.57 10.25
CA GLN A 61 -9.37 6.57 11.60
C GLN A 61 -8.42 5.98 12.65
N TRP A 62 -7.54 5.08 12.25
CA TRP A 62 -6.68 4.32 13.16
C TRP A 62 -5.25 4.84 13.23
N TYR A 63 -4.77 5.47 12.15
CA TYR A 63 -3.37 5.81 12.00
C TYR A 63 -3.16 7.20 11.38
N ASP A 64 -2.12 7.88 11.81
CA ASP A 64 -1.51 8.99 11.08
C ASP A 64 -0.55 8.37 10.04
N THR A 65 -1.06 8.17 8.83
CA THR A 65 -0.35 7.49 7.74
C THR A 65 0.99 8.14 7.41
N LEU A 66 1.03 9.47 7.32
CA LEU A 66 2.28 10.17 7.01
C LEU A 66 3.30 10.09 8.14
N LYS A 67 2.85 10.14 9.39
CA LYS A 67 3.74 9.98 10.56
C LYS A 67 4.38 8.60 10.57
N ILE A 68 3.61 7.55 10.26
CA ILE A 68 4.15 6.19 10.17
C ILE A 68 5.21 6.12 9.07
N TRP A 69 4.90 6.56 7.86
CA TRP A 69 5.84 6.49 6.74
C TRP A 69 7.11 7.32 6.96
N ARG A 70 7.02 8.45 7.66
CA ARG A 70 8.20 9.26 8.05
C ARG A 70 9.12 8.54 9.04
N SER A 71 8.65 7.52 9.74
CA SER A 71 9.56 6.67 10.54
C SER A 71 10.37 5.70 9.67
N TRP A 72 9.89 5.37 8.47
CA TRP A 72 10.48 4.42 7.54
C TRP A 72 11.25 5.06 6.38
N ALA A 73 10.96 6.30 6.04
CA ALA A 73 11.57 6.98 4.90
C ALA A 73 12.06 8.38 5.25
N THR A 74 13.05 8.86 4.49
CA THR A 74 13.65 10.19 4.70
C THR A 74 12.82 11.31 4.09
N GLU A 75 12.17 11.04 2.96
CA GLU A 75 11.31 11.98 2.25
C GLU A 75 9.97 11.34 1.94
N VAL A 76 8.91 11.87 2.55
CA VAL A 76 7.56 11.33 2.41
C VAL A 76 6.58 12.45 2.11
N GLN A 77 5.86 12.32 1.02
CA GLN A 77 4.68 13.09 0.70
C GLN A 77 3.47 12.18 0.49
N GLY A 78 2.28 12.74 0.57
CA GLY A 78 1.07 11.97 0.34
C GLY A 78 -0.16 12.62 0.92
N PHE A 79 -1.30 12.07 0.59
CA PHE A 79 -2.60 12.55 1.03
C PHE A 79 -3.68 11.48 0.88
N GLY A 80 -4.75 11.64 1.65
CA GLY A 80 -5.94 10.81 1.50
C GLY A 80 -6.78 11.24 0.30
N ILE A 81 -7.22 10.27 -0.50
CA ILE A 81 -8.19 10.45 -1.59
C ILE A 81 -9.60 10.16 -1.03
N ASP A 82 -10.60 10.92 -1.45
CA ASP A 82 -11.98 10.79 -0.92
C ASP A 82 -12.72 9.60 -1.55
N CYS A 83 -12.27 8.39 -1.20
CA CYS A 83 -12.79 7.12 -1.64
C CYS A 83 -12.62 6.04 -0.56
N GLY A 84 -13.07 4.82 -0.85
CA GLY A 84 -12.85 3.64 -0.02
C GLY A 84 -11.42 3.11 -0.11
N HIS A 85 -11.29 1.79 -0.05
CA HIS A 85 -9.99 1.13 0.01
C HIS A 85 -9.29 1.00 -1.35
N TYR A 86 -10.07 0.93 -2.42
CA TYR A 86 -9.56 0.63 -3.76
C TYR A 86 -9.42 1.89 -4.63
N LEU A 87 -8.40 2.70 -4.32
CA LEU A 87 -8.18 4.03 -4.92
C LEU A 87 -8.20 4.01 -6.46
N ALA A 88 -7.51 3.02 -7.05
CA ALA A 88 -7.36 2.94 -8.51
C ALA A 88 -8.67 2.64 -9.23
N GLU A 89 -9.60 1.95 -8.58
CA GLU A 89 -10.92 1.62 -9.12
C GLU A 89 -11.95 2.70 -8.80
N GLU A 90 -11.91 3.25 -7.58
CA GLU A 90 -12.93 4.17 -7.08
C GLU A 90 -12.68 5.62 -7.51
N GLU A 91 -11.39 6.04 -7.53
CA GLU A 91 -10.95 7.40 -7.90
C GLU A 91 -9.72 7.36 -8.82
N SER A 92 -9.88 6.72 -9.97
CA SER A 92 -8.81 6.48 -10.94
C SER A 92 -8.16 7.76 -11.46
N GLU A 93 -8.92 8.83 -11.68
CA GLU A 93 -8.40 10.11 -12.20
C GLU A 93 -7.51 10.79 -11.17
N GLN A 94 -7.95 10.90 -9.91
CA GLN A 94 -7.15 11.50 -8.84
C GLN A 94 -5.90 10.66 -8.55
N THR A 95 -6.04 9.34 -8.54
CA THR A 95 -4.92 8.41 -8.32
C THR A 95 -3.89 8.55 -9.44
N THR A 96 -4.32 8.54 -10.70
CA THR A 96 -3.43 8.71 -11.86
C THR A 96 -2.72 10.07 -11.84
N LYS A 97 -3.47 11.15 -11.52
CA LYS A 97 -2.89 12.48 -11.40
C LYS A 97 -1.81 12.53 -10.32
N ALA A 98 -2.09 11.99 -9.13
CA ALA A 98 -1.13 11.96 -8.03
C ALA A 98 0.17 11.24 -8.40
N LEU A 99 0.05 10.11 -9.10
CA LEU A 99 1.20 9.36 -9.60
C LEU A 99 1.97 10.14 -10.66
N SER A 100 1.27 10.74 -11.63
CA SER A 100 1.90 11.53 -12.70
C SER A 100 2.59 12.80 -12.20
N ASP A 101 2.07 13.41 -11.15
CA ASP A 101 2.68 14.60 -10.52
C ASP A 101 3.93 14.23 -9.70
N PHE A 102 4.00 12.97 -9.23
CA PHE A 102 5.10 12.48 -8.42
C PHE A 102 6.29 12.01 -9.27
N PHE A 103 6.05 11.39 -10.42
CA PHE A 103 7.07 10.87 -11.35
C PHE A 103 7.40 11.86 -12.47
#